data_7b007fe35551f4a20e90ca32573d8c4d
#
_entry.id   7b007fe35551f4a20e90ca32573d8c4d
#
_cell.length_a   1.000
_cell.length_b   1.000
_cell.length_c   1.000
_cell.angle_alpha   90.00
_cell.angle_beta   90.00
_cell.angle_gamma   90.00
#
_symmetry.space_group_name_H-M   'P 1'
#
loop_
_entity.id
_entity.type
_entity.pdbx_description
1 polymer ?
#
loop_
_entity_poly.entity_id
_entity_poly.type
_entity_poly.pdbx_seq_one_letter_code
_entity_poly.pdbx_strand_id
1 'polypeptide(L)' 'MQNELLSIGKMAEINNLTVATLRLYDELGLLHPRRKDPQSGYRYYDMAQNARLDKIAYM' A
#
# COMPACT_ATOMS: atom_id res chain seq x y z
N MET A 1 1.51 17.12 10.86
CA MET A 1 1.33 16.92 10.48
C MET A 1 0.88 16.52 9.41
N GLN A 2 1.21 15.98 8.69
CA GLN A 2 0.87 15.75 7.65
C GLN A 2 0.52 14.50 7.40
N ASN A 3 -0.39 14.03 7.06
CA ASN A 3 -0.82 12.82 6.74
C ASN A 3 -0.80 12.68 5.31
N GLU A 4 0.36 12.71 4.73
CA GLU A 4 0.45 12.54 3.33
C GLU A 4 0.22 11.11 2.97
N LEU A 5 -0.60 10.87 1.97
CA LEU A 5 -0.82 9.53 1.46
C LEU A 5 0.19 9.22 0.36
N LEU A 6 0.61 7.98 0.31
CA LEU A 6 1.54 7.51 -0.71
C LEU A 6 0.76 6.78 -1.78
N SER A 7 1.11 7.03 -3.04
CA SER A 7 0.50 6.25 -4.13
C SER A 7 0.98 4.81 -4.03
N ILE A 8 0.27 3.90 -4.67
CA ILE A 8 0.66 2.50 -4.65
C ILE A 8 2.04 2.32 -5.28
N GLY A 9 2.36 3.10 -6.30
CA GLY A 9 3.67 3.02 -6.91
C GLY A 9 4.77 3.44 -5.96
N LYS A 10 4.53 4.50 -5.20
CA LYS A 10 5.51 4.99 -4.26
C LYS A 10 5.68 4.02 -3.10
N MET A 11 4.58 3.46 -2.64
CA MET A 11 4.62 2.49 -1.56
C MET A 11 5.43 1.26 -1.98
N ALA A 12 5.23 0.82 -3.20
CA ALA A 12 5.96 -0.32 -3.73
C ALA A 12 7.45 -0.01 -3.83
N GLU A 13 7.77 1.19 -4.30
CA GLU A 13 9.15 1.58 -4.47
C GLU A 13 9.89 1.62 -3.14
N ILE A 14 9.28 2.21 -2.14
CA ILE A 14 9.88 2.33 -0.82
C ILE A 14 10.17 0.96 -0.23
N ASN A 15 9.29 0.00 -0.49
CA ASN A 15 9.42 -1.32 0.11
C ASN A 15 10.03 -2.35 -0.83
N ASN A 16 10.53 -1.89 -1.97
CA ASN A 16 11.18 -2.79 -2.92
C ASN A 16 10.24 -3.90 -3.37
N LEU A 17 9.00 -3.54 -3.61
CA LEU A 17 7.98 -4.47 -4.07
C LEU A 17 7.45 -3.98 -5.41
N THR A 18 6.62 -4.79 -6.05
CA THR A 18 5.93 -4.36 -7.26
C THR A 18 4.53 -3.92 -6.91
N VAL A 19 3.95 -3.11 -7.80
CA VAL A 19 2.56 -2.70 -7.64
C VAL A 19 1.65 -3.93 -7.64
N ALA A 20 1.98 -4.91 -8.46
CA ALA A 20 1.18 -6.13 -8.54
C ALA A 20 1.13 -6.85 -7.19
N THR A 21 2.25 -6.86 -6.48
CA THR A 21 2.31 -7.49 -5.16
C THR A 21 1.39 -6.78 -4.18
N LEU A 22 1.39 -5.45 -4.19
CA LEU A 22 0.52 -4.71 -3.28
C LEU A 22 -0.95 -4.92 -3.62
N ARG A 23 -1.26 -5.05 -4.90
CA ARG A 23 -2.63 -5.33 -5.29
C ARG A 23 -3.05 -6.71 -4.82
N LEU A 24 -2.14 -7.65 -4.89
CA LEU A 24 -2.42 -9.00 -4.42
C LEU A 24 -2.68 -9.00 -2.92
N TYR A 25 -1.89 -8.22 -2.17
CA TYR A 25 -2.10 -8.14 -0.73
C TYR A 25 -3.49 -7.59 -0.41
N ASP A 26 -3.95 -6.64 -1.22
CA ASP A 26 -5.29 -6.09 -1.04
C ASP A 26 -6.34 -7.17 -1.29
N GLU A 27 -6.18 -7.94 -2.35
CA GLU A 27 -7.14 -8.97 -2.69
C GLU A 27 -7.17 -10.08 -1.66
N LEU A 28 -6.03 -10.39 -1.08
CA LEU A 28 -5.96 -11.44 -0.08
C LEU A 28 -6.37 -10.97 1.32
N GLY A 29 -6.63 -9.68 1.46
CA GLY A 29 -7.00 -9.14 2.75
C GLY A 29 -5.85 -8.93 3.70
N LEU A 30 -4.62 -8.98 3.20
CA LEU A 30 -3.44 -8.81 4.03
C LEU A 30 -3.12 -7.35 4.30
N LEU A 31 -3.34 -6.48 3.30
CA LEU A 31 -3.07 -5.07 3.47
C LEU A 31 -3.95 -4.28 2.53
N HIS A 32 -4.95 -3.61 3.07
CA HIS A 32 -5.85 -2.79 2.27
C HIS A 32 -5.32 -1.37 2.21
N PRO A 33 -5.54 -0.67 1.09
CA PRO A 33 -5.11 0.73 1.02
C PRO A 33 -5.92 1.58 1.98
N ARG A 34 -5.32 2.64 2.45
CA ARG A 34 -6.00 3.57 3.31
C ARG A 34 -7.16 4.24 2.58
N ARG A 35 -6.97 4.48 1.29
CA ARG A 35 -7.98 5.13 0.50
C ARG A 35 -7.91 4.64 -0.92
N LYS A 36 -9.05 4.54 -1.56
CA LYS A 36 -9.12 4.14 -2.96
C LYS A 36 -10.00 5.14 -3.67
N ASP A 37 -9.47 5.74 -4.73
CA ASP A 37 -10.21 6.72 -5.50
C ASP A 37 -11.32 6.01 -6.26
N PRO A 38 -12.59 6.36 -6.03
CA PRO A 38 -13.70 5.66 -6.69
C PRO A 38 -13.75 5.88 -8.19
N GLN A 39 -13.16 6.97 -8.69
CA GLN A 39 -13.20 7.22 -10.10
C GLN A 39 -12.08 6.55 -10.86
N SER A 40 -10.87 6.69 -10.39
CA SER A 40 -9.71 6.17 -11.10
C SER A 40 -9.30 4.79 -10.63
N GLY A 41 -9.72 4.42 -9.44
CA GLY A 41 -9.30 3.14 -8.88
C GLY A 41 -7.92 3.19 -8.27
N TYR A 42 -7.30 4.38 -8.22
CA TYR A 42 -5.98 4.49 -7.63
C TYR A 42 -6.04 4.19 -6.14
N ARG A 43 -5.02 3.54 -5.64
CA ARG A 43 -4.91 3.18 -4.23
C ARG A 43 -3.86 4.03 -3.56
N TYR A 44 -4.14 4.44 -2.33
CA TYR A 44 -3.24 5.27 -1.56
C TYR A 44 -3.03 4.66 -0.19
N TYR A 45 -1.80 4.74 0.27
CA TYR A 45 -1.39 4.14 1.54
C TYR A 45 -0.81 5.22 2.44
N ASP A 46 -0.75 4.99 3.74
CA ASP A 46 -0.10 5.95 4.62
C ASP A 46 1.11 5.30 5.28
N MET A 47 1.89 6.11 5.97
CA MET A 47 3.14 5.63 6.52
C MET A 47 2.95 4.58 7.61
N ALA A 48 1.83 4.63 8.30
CA ALA A 48 1.57 3.63 9.33
C ALA A 48 1.44 2.24 8.72
N GLN A 49 0.98 2.17 7.48
CA GLN A 49 0.82 0.88 6.81
C GLN A 49 2.15 0.30 6.39
N ASN A 50 3.17 1.14 6.33
CA ASN A 50 4.49 0.68 5.96
C ASN A 50 5.03 -0.33 6.96
N ALA A 51 4.83 -0.07 8.24
CA ALA A 51 5.29 -0.99 9.27
C ALA A 51 4.54 -2.32 9.20
N ARG A 52 3.26 -2.26 8.84
CA ARG A 52 2.49 -3.46 8.71
C ARG A 52 2.95 -4.29 7.52
N LEU A 53 3.35 -3.59 6.46
CA LEU A 53 3.83 -4.27 5.27
C LEU A 53 5.13 -5.02 5.57
N ASP A 54 5.98 -4.46 6.42
CA ASP A 54 7.21 -5.13 6.81
C ASP A 54 6.92 -6.48 7.43
N LYS A 55 5.89 -6.57 8.25
CA LYS A 55 5.56 -7.82 8.89
C LYS A 55 5.07 -8.84 7.88
N ILE A 56 4.34 -8.38 6.89
CA ILE A 56 3.84 -9.28 5.86
C ILE A 56 5.00 -9.82 5.03
N ALA A 57 5.89 -8.92 4.63
CA ALA A 57 6.99 -9.31 3.76
C ALA A 57 7.96 -10.24 4.44
N TYR A 58 7.97 -10.23 5.75
CA TYR A 58 8.93 -11.02 6.47
C TYR A 58 8.58 -12.49 6.48
N MET A 59 7.44 -12.84 6.05
CA MET A 59 7.11 -14.25 6.03
C MET A 59 7.98 -15.07 5.08
#